data_ee37eb7248be6e2bd5ac8496bf068439
#
_entry.id   ee37eb7248be6e2bd5ac8496bf068439
#
_cell.length_a   1.000
_cell.length_b   1.000
_cell.length_c   1.000
_cell.angle_alpha   90.00
_cell.angle_beta   90.00
_cell.angle_gamma   90.00
#
_symmetry.space_group_name_H-M   'P 1'
#
loop_
_entity.id
_entity.type
_entity.pdbx_description
1 polymer ?
#
loop_
_entity_poly.entity_id
_entity_poly.type
_entity_poly.pdbx_seq_one_letter_code
_entity_poly.pdbx_strand_id
1 'polypeptide(L)'
;GIDGKNIEVIIKDSAGKPENAISFAKQLIDENKVFAIIGPSTSGESMKIKSICDDAKVILVSCAAAESIVNPISKYVFKTPQKDSDAAQMILNLMKKKGITKIGVVSSNDGFGAEGKKQLEKLAPGAGVQILISEVYDKKATDLTGVLTKIKAKNVQAVVNWSIVPAQSIIAKNMKQLNMNVPLFQSHGFGNIKYVKEAGEAAEGIIFPCGRLLIVDELADNHPQKEVLAKYKKDYEGKYAEDASTFGGHAYDALMILVEAMKRGGSDKEKTRDALENLKGFAGTGGVFNYSPADHTGLDINGFELLTVRGGKFVKYEDK
;
A
#
# COMPACT_ATOMS: atom_id res chain seq x y z
N GLY A 1 11.37 -4.60 25.59
CA GLY A 1 10.50 -3.65 26.28
C GLY A 1 11.05 -2.22 26.23
N ILE A 2 10.24 -1.25 26.65
CA ILE A 2 10.60 0.18 26.70
C ILE A 2 10.61 0.59 28.16
N ASP A 3 11.69 1.21 28.62
CA ASP A 3 11.86 1.64 30.01
C ASP A 3 11.57 0.52 31.05
N GLY A 4 12.02 -0.71 30.75
CA GLY A 4 11.80 -1.88 31.59
C GLY A 4 10.38 -2.46 31.56
N LYS A 5 9.48 -1.92 30.73
CA LYS A 5 8.09 -2.41 30.55
C LYS A 5 7.97 -3.22 29.26
N ASN A 6 7.25 -4.32 29.31
CA ASN A 6 6.96 -5.10 28.12
C ASN A 6 5.85 -4.46 27.29
N ILE A 7 5.91 -4.66 25.97
CA ILE A 7 4.81 -4.33 25.08
C ILE A 7 3.86 -5.53 25.04
N GLU A 8 2.60 -5.29 25.38
CA GLU A 8 1.51 -6.23 25.21
C GLU A 8 0.78 -5.94 23.90
N VAL A 9 0.52 -6.96 23.10
CA VAL A 9 -0.16 -6.82 21.81
C VAL A 9 -1.51 -7.53 21.87
N ILE A 10 -2.59 -6.76 21.69
CA ILE A 10 -3.96 -7.28 21.59
C ILE A 10 -4.34 -7.35 20.11
N ILE A 11 -4.56 -8.55 19.58
CA ILE A 11 -4.86 -8.78 18.16
C ILE A 11 -6.36 -8.90 17.95
N LYS A 12 -6.90 -8.15 16.98
CA LYS A 12 -8.30 -8.21 16.53
C LYS A 12 -8.33 -8.38 15.02
N ASP A 13 -9.13 -9.31 14.52
CA ASP A 13 -9.35 -9.51 13.08
C ASP A 13 -10.69 -8.90 12.67
N SER A 14 -10.63 -7.83 11.92
CA SER A 14 -11.80 -7.13 11.38
C SER A 14 -12.40 -7.83 10.15
N ALA A 15 -11.70 -8.82 9.59
CA ALA A 15 -12.10 -9.53 8.36
C ALA A 15 -12.39 -8.60 7.17
N GLY A 16 -11.72 -7.43 7.09
CA GLY A 16 -11.93 -6.42 6.05
C GLY A 16 -13.31 -5.74 6.08
N LYS A 17 -13.98 -5.78 7.26
CA LYS A 17 -15.33 -5.21 7.45
C LYS A 17 -15.25 -3.93 8.29
N PRO A 18 -15.60 -2.77 7.71
CA PRO A 18 -15.53 -1.48 8.42
C PRO A 18 -16.29 -1.44 9.74
N GLU A 19 -17.43 -2.12 9.84
CA GLU A 19 -18.22 -2.21 11.07
C GLU A 19 -17.46 -2.94 12.20
N ASN A 20 -16.73 -3.99 11.88
CA ASN A 20 -15.89 -4.70 12.85
C ASN A 20 -14.72 -3.81 13.29
N ALA A 21 -14.08 -3.11 12.34
CA ALA A 21 -12.98 -2.19 12.66
C ALA A 21 -13.44 -1.08 13.63
N ILE A 22 -14.65 -0.51 13.42
CA ILE A 22 -15.25 0.47 14.33
C ILE A 22 -15.48 -0.14 15.72
N SER A 23 -16.09 -1.32 15.80
CA SER A 23 -16.37 -2.00 17.06
C SER A 23 -15.10 -2.29 17.83
N PHE A 24 -14.08 -2.85 17.16
CA PHE A 24 -12.80 -3.19 17.78
C PHE A 24 -11.98 -1.95 18.17
N ALA A 25 -11.99 -0.88 17.38
CA ALA A 25 -11.34 0.36 17.76
C ALA A 25 -11.92 0.92 19.07
N LYS A 26 -13.24 0.97 19.20
CA LYS A 26 -13.92 1.38 20.44
C LYS A 26 -13.57 0.46 21.60
N GLN A 27 -13.64 -0.87 21.42
CA GLN A 27 -13.26 -1.83 22.46
C GLN A 27 -11.81 -1.64 22.93
N LEU A 28 -10.87 -1.51 21.99
CA LEU A 28 -9.45 -1.29 22.29
C LEU A 28 -9.23 0.02 23.07
N ILE A 29 -9.96 1.08 22.72
CA ILE A 29 -9.87 2.39 23.37
C ILE A 29 -10.55 2.38 24.73
N ASP A 30 -11.81 1.94 24.79
CA ASP A 30 -12.68 2.15 25.96
C ASP A 30 -12.50 1.08 27.03
N GLU A 31 -12.32 -0.19 26.62
CA GLU A 31 -12.20 -1.33 27.55
C GLU A 31 -10.74 -1.67 27.81
N ASN A 32 -9.94 -1.87 26.75
CA ASN A 32 -8.53 -2.29 26.87
C ASN A 32 -7.59 -1.13 27.20
N LYS A 33 -8.02 0.13 27.04
CA LYS A 33 -7.21 1.33 27.31
C LYS A 33 -5.85 1.33 26.62
N VAL A 34 -5.82 0.86 25.34
CA VAL A 34 -4.58 0.72 24.60
C VAL A 34 -3.82 2.04 24.45
N PHE A 35 -2.51 1.95 24.35
CA PHE A 35 -1.64 3.10 24.11
C PHE A 35 -1.77 3.61 22.67
N ALA A 36 -1.78 2.69 21.70
CA ALA A 36 -1.89 2.98 20.29
C ALA A 36 -2.61 1.83 19.56
N ILE A 37 -3.06 2.09 18.34
CA ILE A 37 -3.62 1.10 17.42
C ILE A 37 -2.74 1.04 16.18
N ILE A 38 -2.34 -0.16 15.77
CA ILE A 38 -1.61 -0.45 14.53
C ILE A 38 -2.57 -1.13 13.56
N GLY A 39 -2.63 -0.63 12.33
CA GLY A 39 -3.64 -1.07 11.37
C GLY A 39 -4.86 -0.13 11.34
N PRO A 40 -5.95 -0.49 10.68
CA PRO A 40 -6.16 -1.63 9.79
C PRO A 40 -5.29 -1.60 8.52
N SER A 41 -5.29 -2.71 7.76
CA SER A 41 -4.55 -2.79 6.49
C SER A 41 -5.37 -2.33 5.28
N THR A 42 -6.68 -2.05 5.43
CA THR A 42 -7.52 -1.53 4.35
C THR A 42 -7.86 -0.06 4.53
N SER A 43 -7.86 0.68 3.42
CA SER A 43 -8.15 2.12 3.44
C SER A 43 -9.56 2.43 3.91
N GLY A 44 -10.54 1.60 3.49
CA GLY A 44 -11.92 1.79 3.91
C GLY A 44 -12.12 1.67 5.42
N GLU A 45 -11.45 0.72 6.07
CA GLU A 45 -11.50 0.54 7.53
C GLU A 45 -10.79 1.69 8.26
N SER A 46 -9.56 2.05 7.79
CA SER A 46 -8.78 3.15 8.38
C SER A 46 -9.55 4.47 8.35
N MET A 47 -10.24 4.77 7.24
CA MET A 47 -11.10 5.95 7.11
C MET A 47 -12.25 5.99 8.11
N LYS A 48 -12.75 4.82 8.54
CA LYS A 48 -13.86 4.74 9.50
C LYS A 48 -13.42 4.89 10.94
N ILE A 49 -12.18 4.55 11.28
CA ILE A 49 -11.70 4.62 12.67
C ILE A 49 -10.81 5.83 12.95
N LYS A 50 -10.35 6.57 11.93
CA LYS A 50 -9.40 7.66 12.11
C LYS A 50 -9.92 8.74 13.08
N SER A 51 -11.18 9.18 12.93
CA SER A 51 -11.76 10.18 13.84
C SER A 51 -11.96 9.63 15.25
N ILE A 52 -12.34 8.34 15.38
CA ILE A 52 -12.49 7.68 16.68
C ILE A 52 -11.18 7.70 17.45
N CYS A 53 -10.07 7.41 16.80
CA CYS A 53 -8.74 7.43 17.40
C CYS A 53 -8.26 8.86 17.70
N ASP A 54 -8.49 9.78 16.76
CA ASP A 54 -8.07 11.19 16.92
C ASP A 54 -8.80 11.87 18.08
N ASP A 55 -10.13 11.72 18.16
CA ASP A 55 -10.98 12.27 19.22
C ASP A 55 -10.62 11.67 20.61
N ALA A 56 -10.29 10.38 20.64
CA ALA A 56 -9.85 9.70 21.85
C ALA A 56 -8.37 9.97 22.24
N LYS A 57 -7.64 10.72 21.41
CA LYS A 57 -6.18 10.94 21.55
C LYS A 57 -5.39 9.64 21.69
N VAL A 58 -5.79 8.63 20.91
CA VAL A 58 -5.08 7.35 20.78
C VAL A 58 -4.37 7.35 19.43
N ILE A 59 -3.06 7.13 19.47
CA ILE A 59 -2.25 7.11 18.24
C ILE A 59 -2.71 5.97 17.35
N LEU A 60 -3.06 6.29 16.10
CA LEU A 60 -3.36 5.35 15.04
C LEU A 60 -2.20 5.35 14.06
N VAL A 61 -1.53 4.22 13.86
CA VAL A 61 -0.58 4.02 12.78
C VAL A 61 -1.22 3.07 11.77
N SER A 62 -1.90 3.63 10.79
CA SER A 62 -2.60 2.87 9.75
C SER A 62 -1.61 2.14 8.84
N CYS A 63 -1.92 0.89 8.49
CA CYS A 63 -1.18 0.08 7.51
C CYS A 63 -1.85 0.12 6.11
N ALA A 64 -2.67 1.15 5.85
CA ALA A 64 -3.39 1.35 4.60
C ALA A 64 -2.90 2.57 3.83
N ALA A 65 -3.07 2.56 2.50
CA ALA A 65 -2.36 3.48 1.62
C ALA A 65 -3.10 4.79 1.32
N ALA A 66 -4.45 4.83 1.38
CA ALA A 66 -5.21 5.99 0.95
C ALA A 66 -4.72 7.30 1.59
N GLU A 67 -4.45 8.28 0.75
CA GLU A 67 -3.95 9.60 1.16
C GLU A 67 -4.95 10.34 2.06
N SER A 68 -6.24 10.10 1.84
CA SER A 68 -7.35 10.64 2.66
C SER A 68 -7.35 10.18 4.12
N ILE A 69 -6.56 9.17 4.50
CA ILE A 69 -6.38 8.77 5.90
C ILE A 69 -5.69 9.89 6.69
N VAL A 70 -4.67 10.52 6.09
CA VAL A 70 -3.83 11.53 6.73
C VAL A 70 -3.95 12.91 6.07
N ASN A 71 -4.79 13.09 5.07
CA ASN A 71 -5.02 14.37 4.40
C ASN A 71 -6.54 14.64 4.26
N PRO A 72 -7.12 15.63 4.96
CA PRO A 72 -6.42 16.57 5.86
C PRO A 72 -5.80 15.87 7.08
N ILE A 73 -4.77 16.51 7.67
CA ILE A 73 -4.08 16.00 8.85
C ILE A 73 -5.05 15.80 10.01
N SER A 74 -4.98 14.63 10.62
CA SER A 74 -5.56 14.32 11.94
C SER A 74 -4.42 14.12 12.93
N LYS A 75 -4.49 14.78 14.08
CA LYS A 75 -3.35 14.97 15.00
C LYS A 75 -2.72 13.65 15.46
N TYR A 76 -3.53 12.62 15.70
CA TYR A 76 -3.09 11.34 16.23
C TYR A 76 -3.07 10.22 15.16
N VAL A 77 -3.20 10.54 13.87
CA VAL A 77 -3.29 9.56 12.79
C VAL A 77 -2.09 9.64 11.87
N PHE A 78 -1.38 8.53 11.75
CA PHE A 78 -0.21 8.32 10.89
C PHE A 78 -0.43 7.10 10.00
N LYS A 79 0.39 6.92 8.98
CA LYS A 79 0.37 5.71 8.16
C LYS A 79 1.78 5.32 7.69
N THR A 80 1.96 4.05 7.34
CA THR A 80 3.25 3.52 6.87
C THR A 80 3.31 3.21 5.38
N PRO A 81 2.22 2.86 4.65
CA PRO A 81 2.31 2.71 3.21
C PRO A 81 2.55 4.05 2.50
N GLN A 82 3.19 3.99 1.35
CA GLN A 82 3.43 5.14 0.47
C GLN A 82 2.11 5.74 -0.02
N LYS A 83 2.18 6.93 -0.65
CA LYS A 83 1.00 7.66 -1.16
C LYS A 83 0.52 7.07 -2.48
N ASP A 84 -0.81 6.97 -2.65
CA ASP A 84 -1.43 6.61 -3.92
C ASP A 84 -1.07 7.59 -5.03
N SER A 85 -0.95 8.89 -4.71
CA SER A 85 -0.54 9.93 -5.66
C SER A 85 0.86 9.68 -6.22
N ASP A 86 1.82 9.27 -5.38
CA ASP A 86 3.19 8.97 -5.80
C ASP A 86 3.24 7.71 -6.67
N ALA A 87 2.46 6.68 -6.30
CA ALA A 87 2.34 5.46 -7.11
C ALA A 87 1.71 5.75 -8.48
N ALA A 88 0.63 6.54 -8.52
CA ALA A 88 -0.01 6.97 -9.76
C ALA A 88 0.95 7.81 -10.62
N GLN A 89 1.67 8.75 -10.02
CA GLN A 89 2.65 9.58 -10.71
C GLN A 89 3.77 8.73 -11.33
N MET A 90 4.26 7.72 -10.62
CA MET A 90 5.30 6.82 -11.13
C MET A 90 4.83 6.02 -12.35
N ILE A 91 3.61 5.49 -12.32
CA ILE A 91 2.98 4.82 -13.47
C ILE A 91 2.85 5.79 -14.65
N LEU A 92 2.30 6.98 -14.42
CA LEU A 92 2.09 7.99 -15.45
C LEU A 92 3.41 8.52 -16.04
N ASN A 93 4.47 8.66 -15.24
CA ASN A 93 5.80 9.02 -15.73
C ASN A 93 6.36 7.97 -16.69
N LEU A 94 6.20 6.66 -16.37
CA LEU A 94 6.61 5.60 -17.29
C LEU A 94 5.76 5.60 -18.56
N MET A 95 4.44 5.81 -18.45
CA MET A 95 3.55 5.91 -19.60
C MET A 95 3.98 7.05 -20.54
N LYS A 96 4.26 8.24 -19.98
CA LYS A 96 4.76 9.37 -20.75
C LYS A 96 6.07 9.03 -21.48
N LYS A 97 7.01 8.36 -20.80
CA LYS A 97 8.28 7.93 -21.40
C LYS A 97 8.07 6.95 -22.56
N LYS A 98 7.05 6.08 -22.45
CA LYS A 98 6.70 5.07 -23.49
C LYS A 98 5.75 5.59 -24.56
N GLY A 99 5.33 6.84 -24.53
CA GLY A 99 4.37 7.40 -25.48
C GLY A 99 2.95 6.82 -25.33
N ILE A 100 2.61 6.27 -24.16
CA ILE A 100 1.26 5.79 -23.85
C ILE A 100 0.42 7.00 -23.43
N THR A 101 -0.59 7.32 -24.24
CA THR A 101 -1.43 8.52 -24.05
C THR A 101 -2.90 8.19 -23.84
N LYS A 102 -3.33 6.95 -24.05
CA LYS A 102 -4.74 6.52 -23.95
C LYS A 102 -4.86 5.25 -23.13
N ILE A 103 -5.52 5.33 -21.98
CA ILE A 103 -5.61 4.22 -21.05
C ILE A 103 -7.05 3.88 -20.66
N GLY A 104 -7.24 2.65 -20.21
CA GLY A 104 -8.40 2.22 -19.45
C GLY A 104 -8.02 2.04 -17.99
N VAL A 105 -8.89 2.45 -17.08
CA VAL A 105 -8.73 2.26 -15.65
C VAL A 105 -9.79 1.29 -15.14
N VAL A 106 -9.38 0.35 -14.32
CA VAL A 106 -10.28 -0.51 -13.54
C VAL A 106 -9.91 -0.43 -12.07
N SER A 107 -10.90 -0.41 -11.18
CA SER A 107 -10.65 -0.35 -9.75
C SER A 107 -11.65 -1.18 -8.96
N SER A 108 -11.23 -1.71 -7.80
CA SER A 108 -12.15 -2.38 -6.89
C SER A 108 -13.11 -1.39 -6.22
N ASN A 109 -14.31 -1.87 -5.84
CA ASN A 109 -15.35 -1.07 -5.18
C ASN A 109 -15.11 -0.90 -3.67
N ASP A 110 -13.86 -0.60 -3.30
CA ASP A 110 -13.46 -0.34 -1.92
C ASP A 110 -12.72 1.00 -1.79
N GLY A 111 -12.36 1.37 -0.55
CA GLY A 111 -11.73 2.67 -0.29
C GLY A 111 -10.36 2.84 -0.96
N PHE A 112 -9.60 1.76 -1.18
CA PHE A 112 -8.32 1.82 -1.88
C PHE A 112 -8.52 2.00 -3.38
N GLY A 113 -9.44 1.22 -3.99
CA GLY A 113 -9.78 1.35 -5.41
C GLY A 113 -10.32 2.74 -5.75
N ALA A 114 -11.18 3.29 -4.89
CA ALA A 114 -11.73 4.63 -5.05
C ALA A 114 -10.66 5.73 -4.97
N GLU A 115 -9.72 5.64 -4.01
CA GLU A 115 -8.65 6.63 -3.87
C GLU A 115 -7.70 6.60 -5.07
N GLY A 116 -7.26 5.40 -5.51
CA GLY A 116 -6.37 5.29 -6.66
C GLY A 116 -7.00 5.78 -7.96
N LYS A 117 -8.28 5.47 -8.21
CA LYS A 117 -9.02 6.03 -9.32
C LYS A 117 -9.01 7.55 -9.30
N LYS A 118 -9.32 8.16 -8.14
CA LYS A 118 -9.30 9.62 -7.94
C LYS A 118 -7.91 10.22 -8.23
N GLN A 119 -6.83 9.59 -7.76
CA GLN A 119 -5.47 10.08 -8.01
C GLN A 119 -5.07 9.97 -9.48
N LEU A 120 -5.42 8.87 -10.16
CA LEU A 120 -5.20 8.73 -11.60
C LEU A 120 -5.96 9.79 -12.40
N GLU A 121 -7.25 10.02 -12.10
CA GLU A 121 -8.08 11.03 -12.76
C GLU A 121 -7.51 12.45 -12.57
N LYS A 122 -6.96 12.73 -11.38
CA LYS A 122 -6.33 14.03 -11.06
C LYS A 122 -5.02 14.25 -11.80
N LEU A 123 -4.17 13.22 -11.89
CA LEU A 123 -2.78 13.35 -12.34
C LEU A 123 -2.59 13.07 -13.85
N ALA A 124 -3.43 12.23 -14.46
CA ALA A 124 -3.29 11.82 -15.85
C ALA A 124 -3.25 12.99 -16.84
N PRO A 125 -4.08 14.06 -16.72
CA PRO A 125 -4.02 15.19 -17.65
C PRO A 125 -2.65 15.89 -17.65
N GLY A 126 -2.04 16.09 -16.47
CA GLY A 126 -0.71 16.69 -16.34
C GLY A 126 0.42 15.83 -16.94
N ALA A 127 0.21 14.53 -17.05
CA ALA A 127 1.14 13.62 -17.71
C ALA A 127 0.90 13.46 -19.22
N GLY A 128 -0.13 14.12 -19.78
CA GLY A 128 -0.53 13.96 -21.18
C GLY A 128 -1.23 12.63 -21.45
N VAL A 129 -1.82 12.01 -20.43
CA VAL A 129 -2.51 10.72 -20.52
C VAL A 129 -4.01 10.96 -20.41
N GLN A 130 -4.77 10.39 -21.35
CA GLN A 130 -6.23 10.43 -21.37
C GLN A 130 -6.80 9.11 -20.87
N ILE A 131 -7.65 9.14 -19.86
CA ILE A 131 -8.45 8.01 -19.43
C ILE A 131 -9.69 7.93 -20.33
N LEU A 132 -9.70 6.97 -21.25
CA LEU A 132 -10.82 6.79 -22.20
C LEU A 132 -12.03 6.13 -21.54
N ILE A 133 -11.79 5.33 -20.52
CA ILE A 133 -12.83 4.60 -19.79
C ILE A 133 -12.32 4.28 -18.38
N SER A 134 -13.21 4.37 -17.42
CA SER A 134 -12.96 4.00 -16.04
C SER A 134 -14.10 3.13 -15.54
N GLU A 135 -13.83 1.89 -15.18
CA GLU A 135 -14.80 0.91 -14.69
C GLU A 135 -14.48 0.51 -13.25
N VAL A 136 -15.53 0.27 -12.48
CA VAL A 136 -15.43 -0.22 -11.09
C VAL A 136 -15.98 -1.63 -11.05
N TYR A 137 -15.27 -2.54 -10.38
CA TYR A 137 -15.73 -3.92 -10.22
C TYR A 137 -15.91 -4.29 -8.75
N ASP A 138 -16.76 -5.28 -8.50
CA ASP A 138 -16.97 -5.80 -7.15
C ASP A 138 -15.70 -6.50 -6.64
N LYS A 139 -15.27 -6.17 -5.43
CA LYS A 139 -14.06 -6.75 -4.80
C LYS A 139 -14.10 -8.28 -4.67
N LYS A 140 -15.28 -8.89 -4.79
CA LYS A 140 -15.48 -10.35 -4.79
C LYS A 140 -15.66 -10.93 -6.19
N ALA A 141 -15.48 -10.14 -7.25
CA ALA A 141 -15.65 -10.61 -8.61
C ALA A 141 -14.72 -11.78 -8.91
N THR A 142 -15.26 -12.80 -9.55
CA THR A 142 -14.54 -14.00 -10.01
C THR A 142 -14.39 -14.04 -11.53
N ASP A 143 -15.05 -13.12 -12.24
CA ASP A 143 -14.93 -12.91 -13.68
C ASP A 143 -15.04 -11.41 -13.99
N LEU A 144 -14.12 -10.89 -14.78
CA LEU A 144 -14.01 -9.49 -15.19
C LEU A 144 -14.01 -9.33 -16.72
N THR A 145 -14.34 -10.40 -17.46
CA THR A 145 -14.39 -10.37 -18.94
C THR A 145 -15.34 -9.29 -19.45
N GLY A 146 -16.51 -9.11 -18.84
CA GLY A 146 -17.47 -8.07 -19.21
C GLY A 146 -16.93 -6.65 -19.07
N VAL A 147 -16.23 -6.37 -17.97
CA VAL A 147 -15.57 -5.09 -17.71
C VAL A 147 -14.44 -4.86 -18.72
N LEU A 148 -13.59 -5.86 -18.93
CA LEU A 148 -12.44 -5.76 -19.83
C LEU A 148 -12.84 -5.69 -21.30
N THR A 149 -13.97 -6.28 -21.70
CA THR A 149 -14.54 -6.16 -23.07
C THR A 149 -14.91 -4.70 -23.36
N LYS A 150 -15.51 -3.98 -22.40
CA LYS A 150 -15.80 -2.55 -22.58
C LYS A 150 -14.50 -1.73 -22.73
N ILE A 151 -13.47 -2.06 -21.97
CA ILE A 151 -12.15 -1.40 -22.04
C ILE A 151 -11.50 -1.70 -23.41
N LYS A 152 -11.51 -2.96 -23.85
CA LYS A 152 -10.97 -3.38 -25.15
C LYS A 152 -11.61 -2.61 -26.31
N ALA A 153 -12.92 -2.40 -26.26
CA ALA A 153 -13.68 -1.66 -27.28
C ALA A 153 -13.25 -0.18 -27.42
N LYS A 154 -12.54 0.39 -26.44
CA LYS A 154 -12.01 1.75 -26.49
C LYS A 154 -10.63 1.87 -27.14
N ASN A 155 -10.02 0.75 -27.59
CA ASN A 155 -8.70 0.73 -28.21
C ASN A 155 -7.64 1.44 -27.33
N VAL A 156 -7.62 1.11 -26.04
CA VAL A 156 -6.67 1.66 -25.09
C VAL A 156 -5.24 1.13 -25.36
N GLN A 157 -4.23 1.89 -25.04
CA GLN A 157 -2.82 1.51 -25.17
C GLN A 157 -2.27 0.80 -23.91
N ALA A 158 -2.96 0.93 -22.78
CA ALA A 158 -2.65 0.23 -21.54
C ALA A 158 -3.88 0.14 -20.64
N VAL A 159 -3.85 -0.81 -19.70
CA VAL A 159 -4.84 -0.94 -18.61
C VAL A 159 -4.15 -0.66 -17.30
N VAL A 160 -4.76 0.16 -16.44
CA VAL A 160 -4.34 0.36 -15.05
C VAL A 160 -5.38 -0.25 -14.14
N ASN A 161 -4.95 -1.16 -13.26
CA ASN A 161 -5.80 -1.69 -12.19
C ASN A 161 -5.38 -1.14 -10.82
N TRP A 162 -6.38 -0.70 -10.05
CA TRP A 162 -6.13 -0.24 -8.68
C TRP A 162 -6.90 -1.08 -7.69
N SER A 163 -6.20 -1.97 -7.00
CA SER A 163 -6.80 -2.96 -6.11
C SER A 163 -5.79 -3.59 -5.16
N ILE A 164 -6.32 -4.16 -4.06
CA ILE A 164 -5.60 -5.03 -3.11
C ILE A 164 -6.30 -6.39 -2.95
N VAL A 165 -7.28 -6.68 -3.79
CA VAL A 165 -8.09 -7.90 -3.67
C VAL A 165 -7.68 -8.97 -4.69
N PRO A 166 -7.99 -10.27 -4.46
CA PRO A 166 -7.62 -11.35 -5.38
C PRO A 166 -8.06 -11.15 -6.84
N ALA A 167 -9.12 -10.38 -7.07
CA ALA A 167 -9.58 -10.05 -8.42
C ALA A 167 -8.50 -9.41 -9.32
N GLN A 168 -7.44 -8.80 -8.74
CA GLN A 168 -6.31 -8.29 -9.54
C GLN A 168 -5.56 -9.39 -10.32
N SER A 169 -5.52 -10.63 -9.82
CA SER A 169 -4.99 -11.80 -10.56
C SER A 169 -5.94 -12.22 -11.67
N ILE A 170 -7.25 -12.07 -11.46
CA ILE A 170 -8.28 -12.39 -12.45
C ILE A 170 -8.21 -11.45 -13.65
N ILE A 171 -7.96 -10.16 -13.43
CA ILE A 171 -7.78 -9.18 -14.52
C ILE A 171 -6.70 -9.66 -15.49
N ALA A 172 -5.54 -10.08 -15.00
CA ALA A 172 -4.46 -10.57 -15.85
C ALA A 172 -4.89 -11.78 -16.69
N LYS A 173 -5.55 -12.75 -16.05
CA LYS A 173 -6.09 -13.94 -16.75
C LYS A 173 -7.12 -13.58 -17.81
N ASN A 174 -8.07 -12.69 -17.47
CA ASN A 174 -9.13 -12.31 -18.40
C ASN A 174 -8.60 -11.42 -19.53
N MET A 175 -7.58 -10.59 -19.32
CA MET A 175 -6.91 -9.87 -20.41
C MET A 175 -6.28 -10.85 -21.41
N LYS A 176 -5.58 -11.90 -20.92
CA LYS A 176 -5.02 -12.97 -21.77
C LYS A 176 -6.11 -13.71 -22.54
N GLN A 177 -7.21 -14.10 -21.86
CA GLN A 177 -8.37 -14.76 -22.47
C GLN A 177 -9.01 -13.92 -23.58
N LEU A 178 -9.09 -12.62 -23.39
CA LEU A 178 -9.66 -11.68 -24.37
C LEU A 178 -8.66 -11.25 -25.45
N ASN A 179 -7.44 -11.80 -25.48
CA ASN A 179 -6.35 -11.39 -26.38
C ASN A 179 -6.11 -9.86 -26.34
N MET A 180 -6.06 -9.28 -25.15
CA MET A 180 -5.71 -7.88 -24.92
C MET A 180 -4.19 -7.76 -24.81
N ASN A 181 -3.51 -7.48 -25.92
CA ASN A 181 -2.04 -7.41 -26.00
C ASN A 181 -1.53 -5.98 -25.67
N VAL A 182 -2.03 -5.40 -24.60
CA VAL A 182 -1.59 -4.11 -24.09
C VAL A 182 -1.00 -4.28 -22.67
N PRO A 183 -0.05 -3.45 -22.25
CA PRO A 183 0.50 -3.53 -20.90
C PRO A 183 -0.57 -3.42 -19.80
N LEU A 184 -0.43 -4.27 -18.77
CA LEU A 184 -1.19 -4.16 -17.54
C LEU A 184 -0.30 -3.52 -16.48
N PHE A 185 -0.74 -2.37 -15.96
CA PHE A 185 -0.18 -1.74 -14.78
C PHE A 185 -1.05 -2.07 -13.58
N GLN A 186 -0.40 -2.49 -12.49
CA GLN A 186 -1.07 -2.70 -11.20
C GLN A 186 -0.69 -1.57 -10.24
N SER A 187 -1.53 -1.33 -9.24
CA SER A 187 -1.19 -0.46 -8.11
C SER A 187 -0.09 -1.09 -7.24
N HIS A 188 0.46 -0.33 -6.32
CA HIS A 188 1.39 -0.83 -5.31
C HIS A 188 0.77 -1.88 -4.36
N GLY A 189 -0.54 -2.06 -4.41
CA GLY A 189 -1.26 -3.17 -3.75
C GLY A 189 -1.01 -4.56 -4.35
N PHE A 190 -0.25 -4.66 -5.46
CA PHE A 190 0.15 -5.94 -6.07
C PHE A 190 1.35 -6.60 -5.36
N GLY A 191 1.90 -5.98 -4.32
CA GLY A 191 3.11 -6.39 -3.61
C GLY A 191 3.03 -7.68 -2.78
N ASN A 192 2.38 -8.72 -3.30
CA ASN A 192 2.32 -10.06 -2.71
C ASN A 192 2.46 -11.11 -3.82
N ILE A 193 3.42 -12.02 -3.69
CA ILE A 193 3.71 -13.06 -4.69
C ILE A 193 2.54 -14.03 -4.89
N LYS A 194 1.61 -14.14 -3.94
CA LYS A 194 0.39 -14.95 -4.08
C LYS A 194 -0.42 -14.53 -5.31
N TYR A 195 -0.48 -13.23 -5.63
CA TYR A 195 -1.18 -12.75 -6.82
C TYR A 195 -0.54 -13.21 -8.13
N VAL A 196 0.80 -13.28 -8.14
CA VAL A 196 1.53 -13.82 -9.30
C VAL A 196 1.28 -15.32 -9.45
N LYS A 197 1.38 -16.07 -8.33
CA LYS A 197 1.08 -17.52 -8.32
C LYS A 197 -0.34 -17.81 -8.79
N GLU A 198 -1.32 -17.01 -8.37
CA GLU A 198 -2.72 -17.13 -8.79
C GLU A 198 -2.95 -16.76 -10.25
N ALA A 199 -2.29 -15.73 -10.76
CA ALA A 199 -2.41 -15.33 -12.16
C ALA A 199 -1.66 -16.29 -13.12
N GLY A 200 -0.62 -16.99 -12.60
CA GLY A 200 0.22 -17.87 -13.40
C GLY A 200 0.94 -17.10 -14.52
N GLU A 201 1.06 -17.70 -15.69
CA GLU A 201 1.70 -17.06 -16.86
C GLU A 201 1.07 -15.71 -17.29
N ALA A 202 -0.19 -15.45 -16.91
CA ALA A 202 -0.81 -14.18 -17.19
C ALA A 202 -0.23 -13.02 -16.37
N ALA A 203 0.56 -13.31 -15.34
CA ALA A 203 1.25 -12.29 -14.56
C ALA A 203 2.51 -11.74 -15.27
N GLU A 204 3.07 -12.46 -16.25
CA GLU A 204 4.32 -12.05 -16.90
C GLU A 204 4.19 -10.67 -17.53
N GLY A 205 5.18 -9.80 -17.25
CA GLY A 205 5.22 -8.45 -17.77
C GLY A 205 4.29 -7.43 -17.09
N ILE A 206 3.54 -7.81 -16.05
CA ILE A 206 2.82 -6.82 -15.22
C ILE A 206 3.81 -5.83 -14.65
N ILE A 207 3.49 -4.53 -14.69
CA ILE A 207 4.33 -3.43 -14.19
C ILE A 207 3.61 -2.76 -13.02
N PHE A 208 4.33 -2.47 -11.94
CA PHE A 208 3.74 -1.80 -10.78
C PHE A 208 4.80 -1.10 -9.92
N PRO A 209 4.47 0.05 -9.30
CA PRO A 209 5.33 0.65 -8.29
C PRO A 209 5.24 -0.16 -6.99
N CYS A 210 6.35 -0.39 -6.32
CA CYS A 210 6.34 -1.09 -5.04
C CYS A 210 7.54 -0.71 -4.17
N GLY A 211 7.44 -0.95 -2.86
CA GLY A 211 8.58 -0.86 -1.96
C GLY A 211 9.62 -1.95 -2.24
N ARG A 212 10.86 -1.73 -1.81
CA ARG A 212 12.04 -2.53 -2.15
C ARG A 212 12.12 -3.90 -1.48
N LEU A 213 11.20 -4.21 -0.56
CA LEU A 213 11.20 -5.49 0.16
C LEU A 213 11.20 -6.70 -0.80
N LEU A 214 10.46 -6.60 -1.90
CA LEU A 214 10.28 -7.71 -2.85
C LEU A 214 11.51 -7.96 -3.72
N ILE A 215 12.45 -7.03 -3.75
CA ILE A 215 13.69 -7.08 -4.55
C ILE A 215 14.93 -6.82 -3.69
N VAL A 216 14.88 -7.11 -2.39
CA VAL A 216 15.98 -6.82 -1.46
C VAL A 216 17.31 -7.41 -1.91
N ASP A 217 17.26 -8.56 -2.56
CA ASP A 217 18.47 -9.26 -3.04
C ASP A 217 19.16 -8.50 -4.19
N GLU A 218 18.44 -7.65 -4.93
CA GLU A 218 18.97 -6.80 -6.02
C GLU A 218 19.51 -5.45 -5.53
N LEU A 219 19.34 -5.11 -4.25
CA LEU A 219 19.83 -3.84 -3.71
C LEU A 219 21.32 -3.87 -3.45
N ALA A 220 21.98 -2.75 -3.71
CA ALA A 220 23.36 -2.54 -3.32
C ALA A 220 23.54 -2.65 -1.79
N ASP A 221 24.69 -3.16 -1.35
CA ASP A 221 24.94 -3.40 0.09
C ASP A 221 24.93 -2.13 0.94
N ASN A 222 25.27 -0.99 0.35
CA ASN A 222 25.23 0.32 1.00
C ASN A 222 23.87 1.01 0.95
N HIS A 223 22.82 0.35 0.42
CA HIS A 223 21.48 0.95 0.38
C HIS A 223 20.92 1.11 1.79
N PRO A 224 20.34 2.30 2.16
CA PRO A 224 19.88 2.59 3.53
C PRO A 224 18.90 1.57 4.12
N GLN A 225 18.11 0.91 3.28
CA GLN A 225 17.13 -0.08 3.70
C GLN A 225 17.66 -1.53 3.65
N LYS A 226 18.86 -1.80 3.11
CA LYS A 226 19.34 -3.17 2.85
C LYS A 226 19.27 -4.05 4.09
N GLU A 227 19.78 -3.56 5.21
CA GLU A 227 19.85 -4.30 6.47
C GLU A 227 18.45 -4.63 7.01
N VAL A 228 17.57 -3.62 7.13
CA VAL A 228 16.22 -3.81 7.68
C VAL A 228 15.36 -4.73 6.79
N LEU A 229 15.48 -4.60 5.48
CA LEU A 229 14.75 -5.42 4.52
C LEU A 229 15.21 -6.88 4.56
N ALA A 230 16.52 -7.11 4.53
CA ALA A 230 17.09 -8.45 4.60
C ALA A 230 16.76 -9.14 5.92
N LYS A 231 16.88 -8.40 7.05
CA LYS A 231 16.50 -8.92 8.36
C LYS A 231 15.02 -9.28 8.44
N TYR A 232 14.13 -8.37 8.03
CA TYR A 232 12.69 -8.61 8.08
C TYR A 232 12.32 -9.83 7.22
N LYS A 233 12.79 -9.89 5.97
CA LYS A 233 12.54 -11.03 5.07
C LYS A 233 12.99 -12.34 5.70
N LYS A 234 14.23 -12.41 6.17
CA LYS A 234 14.79 -13.60 6.81
C LYS A 234 13.98 -14.06 8.03
N ASP A 235 13.65 -13.12 8.92
CA ASP A 235 12.95 -13.43 10.16
C ASP A 235 11.51 -13.90 9.88
N TYR A 236 10.81 -13.23 8.94
CA TYR A 236 9.44 -13.57 8.56
C TYR A 236 9.39 -14.95 7.87
N GLU A 237 10.17 -15.13 6.82
CA GLU A 237 10.17 -16.36 6.04
C GLU A 237 10.67 -17.55 6.87
N GLY A 238 11.67 -17.33 7.73
CA GLY A 238 12.16 -18.36 8.65
C GLY A 238 11.15 -18.79 9.72
N LYS A 239 10.29 -17.85 10.17
CA LYS A 239 9.29 -18.14 11.20
C LYS A 239 8.00 -18.74 10.66
N TYR A 240 7.53 -18.25 9.51
CA TYR A 240 6.20 -18.61 9.00
C TYR A 240 6.23 -19.54 7.78
N ALA A 241 7.40 -19.79 7.21
CA ALA A 241 7.56 -20.57 5.96
C ALA A 241 6.70 -20.03 4.80
N GLU A 242 6.48 -18.72 4.77
CA GLU A 242 5.74 -18.00 3.74
C GLU A 242 6.58 -16.84 3.20
N ASP A 243 6.41 -16.50 1.92
CA ASP A 243 7.09 -15.34 1.31
C ASP A 243 6.69 -14.04 2.03
N ALA A 244 7.68 -13.20 2.34
CA ALA A 244 7.43 -11.87 2.88
C ALA A 244 6.69 -11.00 1.87
N SER A 245 5.76 -10.17 2.35
CA SER A 245 4.99 -9.23 1.53
C SER A 245 5.06 -7.82 2.10
N THR A 246 4.76 -6.82 1.27
CA THR A 246 4.73 -5.43 1.72
C THR A 246 3.67 -5.17 2.79
N PHE A 247 2.58 -5.95 2.82
CA PHE A 247 1.55 -5.82 3.85
C PHE A 247 2.08 -6.08 5.25
N GLY A 248 2.81 -7.19 5.44
CA GLY A 248 3.47 -7.48 6.71
C GLY A 248 4.57 -6.46 7.03
N GLY A 249 5.31 -6.01 6.01
CA GLY A 249 6.32 -4.96 6.14
C GLY A 249 5.74 -3.66 6.71
N HIS A 250 4.59 -3.20 6.23
CA HIS A 250 3.93 -2.00 6.74
C HIS A 250 3.52 -2.11 8.21
N ALA A 251 3.04 -3.29 8.64
CA ALA A 251 2.70 -3.53 10.04
C ALA A 251 3.96 -3.59 10.93
N TYR A 252 5.03 -4.19 10.43
CA TYR A 252 6.34 -4.19 11.10
C TYR A 252 6.86 -2.76 11.28
N ASP A 253 6.85 -1.96 10.20
CA ASP A 253 7.26 -0.55 10.26
C ASP A 253 6.42 0.25 11.28
N ALA A 254 5.10 0.06 11.28
CA ALA A 254 4.21 0.75 12.21
C ALA A 254 4.57 0.48 13.67
N LEU A 255 4.87 -0.78 14.01
CA LEU A 255 5.33 -1.16 15.34
C LEU A 255 6.68 -0.54 15.66
N MET A 256 7.65 -0.65 14.75
CA MET A 256 9.03 -0.19 15.01
C MET A 256 9.12 1.33 15.09
N ILE A 257 8.37 2.06 14.28
CA ILE A 257 8.23 3.52 14.32
C ILE A 257 7.60 3.95 15.65
N LEU A 258 6.54 3.27 16.07
CA LEU A 258 5.90 3.55 17.37
C LEU A 258 6.87 3.28 18.54
N VAL A 259 7.61 2.17 18.51
CA VAL A 259 8.63 1.84 19.50
C VAL A 259 9.71 2.92 19.56
N GLU A 260 10.19 3.41 18.42
CA GLU A 260 11.19 4.48 18.37
C GLU A 260 10.65 5.80 18.96
N ALA A 261 9.40 6.13 18.65
CA ALA A 261 8.75 7.30 19.24
C ALA A 261 8.54 7.15 20.77
N MET A 262 8.16 5.97 21.23
CA MET A 262 7.98 5.67 22.66
C MET A 262 9.30 5.75 23.45
N LYS A 263 10.44 5.44 22.86
CA LYS A 263 11.76 5.65 23.51
C LYS A 263 11.99 7.12 23.88
N ARG A 264 11.35 8.06 23.16
CA ARG A 264 11.47 9.50 23.40
C ARG A 264 10.31 10.05 24.22
N GLY A 265 9.09 9.56 23.99
CA GLY A 265 7.86 10.03 24.63
C GLY A 265 7.48 9.26 25.91
N GLY A 266 8.08 8.09 26.14
CA GLY A 266 7.74 7.20 27.24
C GLY A 266 6.31 6.69 27.17
N SER A 267 5.63 6.65 28.31
CA SER A 267 4.22 6.26 28.42
C SER A 267 3.23 7.43 28.23
N ASP A 268 3.71 8.60 27.83
CA ASP A 268 2.88 9.77 27.52
C ASP A 268 2.50 9.75 26.05
N LYS A 269 1.21 9.62 25.76
CA LYS A 269 0.68 9.56 24.39
C LYS A 269 0.94 10.83 23.59
N GLU A 270 0.85 11.99 24.21
CA GLU A 270 1.06 13.27 23.52
C GLU A 270 2.53 13.47 23.15
N LYS A 271 3.45 13.21 24.09
CA LYS A 271 4.89 13.25 23.82
C LYS A 271 5.30 12.21 22.77
N THR A 272 4.73 11.01 22.80
CA THR A 272 5.00 9.98 21.80
C THR A 272 4.47 10.39 20.42
N ARG A 273 3.28 11.01 20.35
CA ARG A 273 2.73 11.57 19.11
C ARG A 273 3.65 12.68 18.56
N ASP A 274 4.13 13.58 19.43
CA ASP A 274 5.07 14.63 19.04
C ASP A 274 6.40 14.04 18.55
N ALA A 275 6.86 12.97 19.18
CA ALA A 275 8.07 12.25 18.77
C ALA A 275 7.88 11.59 17.38
N LEU A 276 6.67 11.10 17.06
CA LEU A 276 6.32 10.59 15.72
C LEU A 276 6.41 11.70 14.66
N GLU A 277 5.77 12.85 14.89
CA GLU A 277 5.84 13.98 13.96
C GLU A 277 7.26 14.45 13.66
N ASN A 278 8.15 14.28 14.64
CA ASN A 278 9.56 14.70 14.53
C ASN A 278 10.50 13.55 14.13
N LEU A 279 9.98 12.37 13.80
CA LEU A 279 10.80 11.23 13.37
C LEU A 279 11.39 11.50 11.98
N LYS A 280 12.72 11.42 11.86
CA LYS A 280 13.46 11.63 10.62
C LYS A 280 14.47 10.50 10.39
N GLY A 281 14.65 10.14 9.12
CA GLY A 281 15.67 9.20 8.69
C GLY A 281 15.44 7.76 9.18
N PHE A 282 14.23 7.40 9.56
CA PHE A 282 13.95 6.05 10.02
C PHE A 282 13.86 5.10 8.81
N ALA A 283 14.85 4.21 8.68
CA ALA A 283 14.86 3.19 7.64
C ALA A 283 13.91 2.04 8.04
N GLY A 284 12.78 1.95 7.35
CA GLY A 284 11.80 0.88 7.48
C GLY A 284 11.70 0.05 6.20
N THR A 285 10.80 -0.92 6.18
CA THR A 285 10.58 -1.78 5.00
C THR A 285 9.90 -1.03 3.86
N GLY A 286 9.02 -0.06 4.16
CA GLY A 286 8.33 0.77 3.17
C GLY A 286 9.17 1.90 2.57
N GLY A 287 10.25 2.31 3.24
CA GLY A 287 11.08 3.44 2.82
C GLY A 287 11.89 4.02 3.99
N VAL A 288 12.43 5.22 3.77
CA VAL A 288 13.07 6.01 4.83
C VAL A 288 12.07 7.08 5.29
N PHE A 289 11.52 6.89 6.48
CA PHE A 289 10.44 7.73 6.99
C PHE A 289 10.94 9.08 7.53
N ASN A 290 10.22 10.14 7.16
CA ASN A 290 10.46 11.52 7.55
C ASN A 290 9.11 12.22 7.83
N TYR A 291 8.47 11.89 8.96
CA TYR A 291 7.21 12.53 9.33
C TYR A 291 7.39 14.01 9.67
N SER A 292 6.30 14.77 9.56
CA SER A 292 6.26 16.17 9.99
C SER A 292 4.82 16.56 10.34
N PRO A 293 4.59 17.73 11.00
CA PRO A 293 3.24 18.22 11.24
C PRO A 293 2.38 18.42 9.97
N ALA A 294 3.01 18.51 8.79
CA ALA A 294 2.33 18.63 7.50
C ALA A 294 2.28 17.31 6.70
N ASP A 295 2.99 16.27 7.14
CA ASP A 295 3.04 14.97 6.43
C ASP A 295 3.11 13.81 7.43
N HIS A 296 1.96 13.16 7.66
CA HIS A 296 1.83 11.95 8.47
C HIS A 296 1.94 10.64 7.65
N THR A 297 2.40 10.72 6.40
CA THR A 297 2.87 9.55 5.62
C THR A 297 4.37 9.34 5.81
N GLY A 298 5.14 10.42 5.85
CA GLY A 298 6.58 10.41 6.03
C GLY A 298 7.39 9.80 4.88
N LEU A 299 6.74 9.36 3.82
CA LEU A 299 7.35 8.78 2.61
C LEU A 299 7.02 9.61 1.38
N ASP A 300 7.93 9.67 0.43
CA ASP A 300 7.76 10.27 -0.88
C ASP A 300 7.91 9.23 -2.01
N ILE A 301 7.90 9.69 -3.25
CA ILE A 301 8.01 8.86 -4.45
C ILE A 301 9.29 8.00 -4.47
N ASN A 302 10.37 8.43 -3.79
CA ASN A 302 11.61 7.66 -3.69
C ASN A 302 11.47 6.40 -2.80
N GLY A 303 10.39 6.24 -2.07
CA GLY A 303 10.02 5.01 -1.38
C GLY A 303 9.67 3.86 -2.32
N PHE A 304 9.44 4.14 -3.60
CA PHE A 304 9.09 3.16 -4.62
C PHE A 304 10.24 2.79 -5.55
N GLU A 305 10.14 1.60 -6.13
CA GLU A 305 10.77 1.17 -7.38
C GLU A 305 9.67 0.70 -8.34
N LEU A 306 9.90 0.80 -9.65
CA LEU A 306 9.08 0.10 -10.61
C LEU A 306 9.52 -1.35 -10.67
N LEU A 307 8.59 -2.25 -10.46
CA LEU A 307 8.78 -3.69 -10.52
C LEU A 307 8.00 -4.28 -11.68
N THR A 308 8.42 -5.47 -12.08
CA THR A 308 7.70 -6.30 -13.05
C THR A 308 7.74 -7.77 -12.64
N VAL A 309 6.91 -8.57 -13.26
CA VAL A 309 6.96 -10.03 -13.12
C VAL A 309 7.77 -10.61 -14.26
N ARG A 310 8.78 -11.44 -13.93
CA ARG A 310 9.57 -12.19 -14.90
C ARG A 310 9.88 -13.60 -14.34
N GLY A 311 9.49 -14.62 -15.10
CA GLY A 311 9.62 -16.00 -14.67
C GLY A 311 8.89 -16.30 -13.36
N GLY A 312 7.73 -15.69 -13.15
CA GLY A 312 6.92 -15.84 -11.95
C GLY A 312 7.47 -15.17 -10.68
N LYS A 313 8.46 -14.28 -10.81
CA LYS A 313 9.12 -13.56 -9.71
C LYS A 313 9.01 -12.05 -9.91
N PHE A 314 9.03 -11.31 -8.81
CA PHE A 314 9.22 -9.87 -8.85
C PHE A 314 10.68 -9.54 -9.11
N VAL A 315 10.92 -8.65 -10.05
CA VAL A 315 12.24 -8.11 -10.38
C VAL A 315 12.11 -6.62 -10.65
N LYS A 316 13.21 -5.89 -10.57
CA LYS A 316 13.24 -4.48 -10.94
C LYS A 316 12.86 -4.34 -12.42
N TYR A 317 11.98 -3.38 -12.71
CA TYR A 317 11.63 -3.05 -14.08
C TYR A 317 12.78 -2.28 -14.73
N GLU A 318 13.26 -2.80 -15.85
CA GLU A 318 14.26 -2.16 -16.70
C GLU A 318 13.61 -1.74 -18.02
N ASP A 319 13.76 -0.48 -18.35
CA ASP A 319 13.28 0.04 -19.62
C ASP A 319 14.28 -0.36 -20.71
N LYS A 320 13.90 -1.35 -21.51
CA LYS A 320 14.70 -1.80 -22.67
C LYS A 320 14.41 -0.98 -23.89
#